data_634730b29fde9276c62ce25337db5fa6
#
_entry.id   634730b29fde9276c62ce25337db5fa6
#
_cell.length_a   1.000
_cell.length_b   1.000
_cell.length_c   1.000
_cell.angle_alpha   90.00
_cell.angle_beta   90.00
_cell.angle_gamma   90.00
#
_symmetry.space_group_name_H-M   'P 1'
#
loop_
_entity.id
_entity.type
_entity.pdbx_description
1 polymer ?
#
loop_
_entity_poly.entity_id
_entity_poly.type
_entity_poly.pdbx_seq_one_letter_code
_entity_poly.pdbx_strand_id
1 'polypeptide(L)'
;MSSLPQENKTTAGKPSPAATVEAAIFPESEHPIREQQLDREALKVLYRLRDAGFKGYLVGGGVRDLFLGKKPKDFDISTDARPGQLRRLFRNSRTIGRRFRLVQVFFRGNKIIEVSTLRSRSEYEEDGEGELLASNNTFGTLEEDAFRRDLTINSLFYEIEGRTVIDYVGGVEDLNRGIIRMVGDPDQRFSHDPARMLRVVRHAARTGFAVDAATSEALQRHSSELMLCPPSRLRDEILKDLRSGASKLWAEQCMTTPLWLTLFPFYQDYFQAGGKDETSLALLRILGEIDRVYQSSSEEQPVHIEEHFLFAALLLPWASAHFKLPGEERLRGPQFHQCFAALREDIGERFGVPFNIPRMAKERISTLLINLSTLHHAGNGKGYPKWLKKKSYYQECKRLYDLYQLSRGKGTAGISVEDFALPEPKQGEVEVISAVQEASSSSSRGRGGGNPAFSSHKGGIFGLRSRRHS
;
A
#
# COMPACT_ATOMS: atom_id res chain seq x y z
N MET A 1 47.92 -50.56 -25.67
CA MET A 1 46.84 -50.15 -26.57
C MET A 1 45.53 -50.41 -25.83
N SER A 2 45.01 -49.41 -25.16
CA SER A 2 43.79 -49.53 -24.40
C SER A 2 42.87 -48.36 -24.84
N SER A 3 41.77 -48.71 -25.48
CA SER A 3 40.77 -47.82 -26.04
C SER A 3 39.84 -47.31 -24.93
N LEU A 4 39.71 -45.98 -24.80
CA LEU A 4 38.75 -45.27 -23.95
C LEU A 4 37.33 -45.29 -24.59
N PRO A 5 36.25 -45.38 -23.79
CA PRO A 5 34.89 -45.32 -24.32
C PRO A 5 34.49 -43.87 -24.59
N GLN A 6 33.77 -43.64 -25.69
CA GLN A 6 33.16 -42.37 -26.08
C GLN A 6 31.95 -42.06 -25.17
N GLU A 7 31.95 -40.88 -24.57
CA GLU A 7 30.79 -40.32 -23.89
C GLU A 7 29.68 -39.92 -24.88
N ASN A 8 28.51 -40.51 -24.71
CA ASN A 8 27.29 -40.13 -25.39
C ASN A 8 26.78 -38.77 -24.83
N LYS A 9 26.86 -37.73 -25.64
CA LYS A 9 26.16 -36.45 -25.38
C LYS A 9 24.66 -36.65 -25.52
N THR A 10 23.98 -36.74 -24.38
CA THR A 10 22.51 -36.66 -24.31
C THR A 10 22.08 -35.23 -24.68
N THR A 11 21.44 -35.10 -25.81
CA THR A 11 20.79 -33.85 -26.22
C THR A 11 19.64 -33.56 -25.24
N ALA A 12 19.77 -32.47 -24.46
CA ALA A 12 18.70 -31.95 -23.64
C ALA A 12 17.49 -31.59 -24.53
N GLY A 13 16.41 -32.33 -24.36
CA GLY A 13 15.15 -32.07 -25.05
C GLY A 13 14.60 -30.69 -24.68
N LYS A 14 14.14 -29.93 -25.68
CA LYS A 14 13.39 -28.71 -25.47
C LYS A 14 12.22 -28.99 -24.53
N PRO A 15 11.93 -28.11 -23.55
CA PRO A 15 10.76 -28.26 -22.69
C PRO A 15 9.49 -28.32 -23.57
N SER A 16 8.62 -29.27 -23.28
CA SER A 16 7.31 -29.42 -23.88
C SER A 16 6.50 -28.15 -23.67
N PRO A 17 5.73 -27.67 -24.65
CA PRO A 17 4.86 -26.52 -24.44
C PRO A 17 3.91 -26.82 -23.27
N ALA A 18 3.89 -25.93 -22.26
CA ALA A 18 3.00 -26.02 -21.13
C ALA A 18 1.57 -26.15 -21.65
N ALA A 19 0.81 -27.09 -21.09
CA ALA A 19 -0.60 -27.24 -21.44
C ALA A 19 -1.31 -25.91 -21.19
N THR A 20 -1.95 -25.36 -22.21
CA THR A 20 -2.81 -24.17 -22.10
C THR A 20 -3.96 -24.48 -21.14
N VAL A 21 -4.07 -23.73 -20.06
CA VAL A 21 -5.18 -23.85 -19.12
C VAL A 21 -6.41 -23.17 -19.75
N GLU A 22 -7.50 -23.92 -19.91
CA GLU A 22 -8.74 -23.36 -20.44
C GLU A 22 -9.39 -22.46 -19.38
N ALA A 23 -9.78 -21.24 -19.76
CA ALA A 23 -10.46 -20.30 -18.89
C ALA A 23 -11.90 -20.73 -18.60
N ALA A 24 -12.34 -20.66 -17.36
CA ALA A 24 -13.76 -20.63 -17.05
C ALA A 24 -14.33 -19.26 -17.41
N ILE A 25 -15.40 -19.25 -18.23
CA ILE A 25 -16.06 -18.03 -18.68
C ILE A 25 -17.47 -18.00 -18.09
N PHE A 26 -17.75 -16.98 -17.28
CA PHE A 26 -19.03 -16.78 -16.64
C PHE A 26 -19.80 -15.67 -17.37
N PRO A 27 -20.92 -15.96 -18.03
CA PRO A 27 -21.76 -14.96 -18.66
C PRO A 27 -22.50 -14.09 -17.63
N GLU A 28 -23.11 -12.98 -18.07
CA GLU A 28 -23.81 -12.01 -17.19
C GLU A 28 -24.91 -12.67 -16.33
N SER A 29 -25.44 -13.79 -16.72
CA SER A 29 -26.41 -14.56 -15.95
C SER A 29 -25.82 -15.32 -14.76
N GLU A 30 -24.51 -15.58 -14.77
CA GLU A 30 -23.82 -16.40 -13.77
C GLU A 30 -22.96 -15.58 -12.78
N HIS A 31 -22.95 -14.26 -12.91
CA HIS A 31 -22.24 -13.39 -11.96
C HIS A 31 -23.07 -12.12 -11.64
N PRO A 32 -22.82 -11.47 -10.48
CA PRO A 32 -23.63 -10.33 -10.03
C PRO A 32 -23.24 -8.98 -10.64
N ILE A 33 -22.15 -8.88 -11.41
CA ILE A 33 -21.65 -7.61 -11.96
C ILE A 33 -22.60 -7.10 -13.05
N ARG A 34 -22.97 -5.82 -12.96
CA ARG A 34 -23.82 -5.12 -13.94
C ARG A 34 -23.13 -3.84 -14.40
N GLU A 35 -23.31 -3.46 -15.66
CA GLU A 35 -22.67 -2.30 -16.28
C GLU A 35 -22.92 -0.99 -15.52
N GLN A 36 -24.10 -0.83 -14.90
CA GLN A 36 -24.44 0.36 -14.11
C GLN A 36 -23.59 0.54 -12.85
N GLN A 37 -22.94 -0.53 -12.37
CA GLN A 37 -22.03 -0.50 -11.23
C GLN A 37 -20.60 -0.07 -11.60
N LEU A 38 -20.32 -0.06 -12.93
CA LEU A 38 -19.00 0.28 -13.44
C LEU A 38 -18.80 1.80 -13.45
N ASP A 39 -17.57 2.19 -13.23
CA ASP A 39 -17.17 3.58 -13.30
C ASP A 39 -17.25 4.12 -14.74
N ARG A 40 -17.83 5.31 -14.90
CA ARG A 40 -18.03 5.93 -16.23
C ARG A 40 -16.71 6.23 -16.94
N GLU A 41 -15.68 6.62 -16.18
CA GLU A 41 -14.36 6.93 -16.72
C GLU A 41 -13.62 5.64 -17.10
N ALA A 42 -13.75 4.57 -16.32
CA ALA A 42 -13.23 3.26 -16.65
C ALA A 42 -13.90 2.71 -17.92
N LEU A 43 -15.23 2.83 -18.05
CA LEU A 43 -15.95 2.45 -19.28
C LEU A 43 -15.46 3.24 -20.51
N LYS A 44 -15.23 4.57 -20.39
CA LYS A 44 -14.66 5.37 -21.49
C LYS A 44 -13.29 4.86 -21.93
N VAL A 45 -12.44 4.43 -20.98
CA VAL A 45 -11.13 3.86 -21.32
C VAL A 45 -11.30 2.54 -22.05
N LEU A 46 -12.15 1.64 -21.55
CA LEU A 46 -12.40 0.33 -22.14
C LEU A 46 -12.99 0.43 -23.56
N TYR A 47 -14.03 1.24 -23.77
CA TYR A 47 -14.60 1.47 -25.09
C TYR A 47 -13.60 2.08 -26.06
N ARG A 48 -12.76 3.01 -25.60
CA ARG A 48 -11.73 3.62 -26.46
C ARG A 48 -10.62 2.64 -26.83
N LEU A 49 -10.25 1.71 -25.94
CA LEU A 49 -9.34 0.61 -26.26
C LEU A 49 -9.95 -0.28 -27.35
N ARG A 50 -11.20 -0.71 -27.19
CA ARG A 50 -11.94 -1.51 -28.15
C ARG A 50 -12.00 -0.84 -29.52
N ASP A 51 -12.41 0.43 -29.57
CA ASP A 51 -12.57 1.19 -30.84
C ASP A 51 -11.24 1.39 -31.57
N ALA A 52 -10.11 1.27 -30.84
CA ALA A 52 -8.75 1.27 -31.38
C ALA A 52 -8.22 -0.14 -31.73
N GLY A 53 -9.04 -1.19 -31.59
CA GLY A 53 -8.71 -2.59 -31.88
C GLY A 53 -7.90 -3.28 -30.80
N PHE A 54 -7.88 -2.75 -29.57
CA PHE A 54 -7.22 -3.37 -28.42
C PHE A 54 -8.22 -4.05 -27.51
N LYS A 55 -7.80 -5.17 -26.89
CA LYS A 55 -8.54 -5.79 -25.81
C LYS A 55 -8.35 -5.01 -24.53
N GLY A 56 -9.42 -4.89 -23.73
CA GLY A 56 -9.40 -4.22 -22.43
C GLY A 56 -10.25 -4.95 -21.42
N TYR A 57 -9.73 -5.12 -20.20
CA TYR A 57 -10.40 -5.86 -19.13
C TYR A 57 -10.32 -5.06 -17.83
N LEU A 58 -11.43 -4.98 -17.08
CA LEU A 58 -11.34 -4.62 -15.67
C LEU A 58 -10.69 -5.77 -14.92
N VAL A 59 -9.86 -5.46 -13.92
CA VAL A 59 -9.05 -6.47 -13.24
C VAL A 59 -8.91 -6.22 -11.74
N GLY A 60 -8.45 -7.24 -11.04
CA GLY A 60 -7.97 -7.11 -9.66
C GLY A 60 -9.07 -6.84 -8.64
N GLY A 61 -8.75 -5.97 -7.69
CA GLY A 61 -9.64 -5.63 -6.57
C GLY A 61 -10.99 -5.06 -7.00
N GLY A 62 -11.04 -4.35 -8.12
CA GLY A 62 -12.27 -3.79 -8.67
C GLY A 62 -13.28 -4.87 -9.05
N VAL A 63 -12.83 -5.91 -9.78
CA VAL A 63 -13.70 -7.04 -10.18
C VAL A 63 -14.17 -7.82 -8.94
N ARG A 64 -13.26 -8.12 -8.01
CA ARG A 64 -13.61 -8.77 -6.73
C ARG A 64 -14.67 -7.99 -5.97
N ASP A 65 -14.48 -6.68 -5.79
CA ASP A 65 -15.39 -5.84 -5.00
C ASP A 65 -16.77 -5.76 -5.66
N LEU A 66 -16.84 -5.63 -6.99
CA LEU A 66 -18.08 -5.72 -7.76
C LEU A 66 -18.77 -7.08 -7.60
N PHE A 67 -18.00 -8.17 -7.64
CA PHE A 67 -18.54 -9.52 -7.45
C PHE A 67 -19.15 -9.69 -6.05
N LEU A 68 -18.57 -9.05 -5.04
CA LEU A 68 -19.06 -9.02 -3.65
C LEU A 68 -20.17 -7.98 -3.42
N GLY A 69 -20.68 -7.33 -4.46
CA GLY A 69 -21.70 -6.28 -4.35
C GLY A 69 -21.22 -4.99 -3.69
N LYS A 70 -19.91 -4.78 -3.60
CA LYS A 70 -19.29 -3.58 -3.02
C LYS A 70 -18.94 -2.57 -4.11
N LYS A 71 -18.97 -1.27 -3.77
CA LYS A 71 -18.46 -0.22 -4.68
C LYS A 71 -16.93 -0.22 -4.64
N PRO A 72 -16.23 -0.49 -5.76
CA PRO A 72 -14.77 -0.40 -5.80
C PRO A 72 -14.28 1.02 -5.54
N LYS A 73 -13.14 1.14 -4.87
CA LYS A 73 -12.44 2.43 -4.71
C LYS A 73 -11.72 2.83 -6.00
N ASP A 74 -11.06 1.85 -6.63
CA ASP A 74 -10.23 2.04 -7.81
C ASP A 74 -10.65 1.03 -8.89
N PHE A 75 -10.52 1.44 -10.14
CA PHE A 75 -10.79 0.61 -11.32
C PHE A 75 -9.50 0.47 -12.12
N ASP A 76 -8.88 -0.71 -12.03
CA ASP A 76 -7.68 -1.05 -12.78
C ASP A 76 -8.06 -1.73 -14.09
N ILE A 77 -7.35 -1.41 -15.16
CA ILE A 77 -7.54 -1.98 -16.48
C ILE A 77 -6.26 -2.69 -16.93
N SER A 78 -6.42 -3.91 -17.45
CA SER A 78 -5.35 -4.60 -18.20
C SER A 78 -5.71 -4.66 -19.68
N THR A 79 -4.70 -4.53 -20.56
CA THR A 79 -4.89 -4.49 -22.01
C THR A 79 -3.70 -5.12 -22.72
N ASP A 80 -3.89 -5.57 -23.97
CA ASP A 80 -2.83 -5.98 -24.87
C ASP A 80 -2.10 -4.78 -25.52
N ALA A 81 -2.64 -3.56 -25.39
CA ALA A 81 -1.98 -2.34 -25.86
C ALA A 81 -0.70 -2.06 -25.05
N ARG A 82 0.41 -1.77 -25.73
CA ARG A 82 1.69 -1.39 -25.11
C ARG A 82 1.66 0.04 -24.56
N PRO A 83 2.50 0.39 -23.58
CA PRO A 83 2.50 1.74 -22.96
C PRO A 83 2.63 2.89 -23.97
N GLY A 84 3.43 2.70 -25.04
CA GLY A 84 3.56 3.70 -26.11
C GLY A 84 2.29 3.89 -26.95
N GLN A 85 1.52 2.82 -27.16
CA GLN A 85 0.23 2.87 -27.85
C GLN A 85 -0.83 3.52 -26.95
N LEU A 86 -0.87 3.19 -25.67
CA LEU A 86 -1.73 3.83 -24.67
C LEU A 86 -1.48 5.35 -24.60
N ARG A 87 -0.22 5.79 -24.59
CA ARG A 87 0.12 7.21 -24.59
C ARG A 87 -0.34 7.94 -25.84
N ARG A 88 -0.37 7.29 -27.01
CA ARG A 88 -0.91 7.88 -28.24
C ARG A 88 -2.45 7.92 -28.22
N LEU A 89 -3.06 6.87 -27.67
CA LEU A 89 -4.51 6.75 -27.58
C LEU A 89 -5.09 7.75 -26.58
N PHE A 90 -4.45 7.91 -25.41
CA PHE A 90 -4.88 8.79 -24.34
C PHE A 90 -3.91 9.96 -24.17
N ARG A 91 -4.22 11.12 -24.80
CA ARG A 91 -3.36 12.31 -24.72
C ARG A 91 -3.18 12.81 -23.29
N ASN A 92 -4.24 12.75 -22.47
CA ASN A 92 -4.22 13.12 -21.06
C ASN A 92 -3.83 11.91 -20.19
N SER A 93 -2.59 11.45 -20.35
CA SER A 93 -2.08 10.29 -19.61
C SER A 93 -0.59 10.44 -19.30
N ARG A 94 -0.09 9.67 -18.36
CA ARG A 94 1.33 9.65 -17.95
C ARG A 94 1.76 8.20 -17.71
N THR A 95 2.94 7.82 -18.17
CA THR A 95 3.55 6.54 -17.80
C THR A 95 4.26 6.70 -16.47
N ILE A 96 3.98 5.81 -15.53
CA ILE A 96 4.65 5.73 -14.23
C ILE A 96 5.30 4.35 -14.05
N GLY A 97 6.26 4.29 -13.12
CA GLY A 97 7.01 3.07 -12.81
C GLY A 97 8.24 2.90 -13.71
N ARG A 98 9.37 2.53 -13.09
CA ARG A 98 10.62 2.17 -13.79
C ARG A 98 10.63 0.70 -14.18
N ARG A 99 10.32 -0.18 -13.22
CA ARG A 99 10.31 -1.64 -13.37
C ARG A 99 8.99 -2.13 -14.00
N PHE A 100 7.87 -1.56 -13.55
CA PHE A 100 6.54 -1.90 -14.05
C PHE A 100 5.89 -0.64 -14.62
N ARG A 101 5.84 -0.56 -15.92
CA ARG A 101 5.26 0.59 -16.62
C ARG A 101 3.75 0.44 -16.69
N LEU A 102 3.04 1.30 -15.97
CA LEU A 102 1.60 1.48 -16.14
C LEU A 102 1.31 2.89 -16.64
N VAL A 103 0.16 3.08 -17.26
CA VAL A 103 -0.28 4.37 -17.77
C VAL A 103 -1.45 4.87 -16.95
N GLN A 104 -1.28 5.99 -16.29
CA GLN A 104 -2.36 6.71 -15.63
C GLN A 104 -3.07 7.60 -16.64
N VAL A 105 -4.38 7.42 -16.80
CA VAL A 105 -5.25 8.25 -17.61
C VAL A 105 -6.01 9.19 -16.69
N PHE A 106 -5.86 10.50 -16.91
CA PHE A 106 -6.42 11.54 -16.05
C PHE A 106 -7.78 12.02 -16.58
N PHE A 107 -8.73 12.20 -15.65
CA PHE A 107 -10.05 12.73 -15.92
C PHE A 107 -10.31 13.98 -15.06
N ARG A 108 -11.43 14.67 -15.31
CA ARG A 108 -11.86 15.81 -14.49
C ARG A 108 -12.12 15.36 -13.05
N GLY A 109 -11.96 16.26 -12.08
CA GLY A 109 -12.15 15.94 -10.66
C GLY A 109 -11.02 15.10 -10.06
N ASN A 110 -9.78 15.21 -10.58
CA ASN A 110 -8.59 14.48 -10.13
C ASN A 110 -8.71 12.94 -10.23
N LYS A 111 -9.69 12.45 -11.00
CA LYS A 111 -9.87 11.02 -11.18
C LYS A 111 -8.83 10.43 -12.10
N ILE A 112 -8.29 9.28 -11.71
CA ILE A 112 -7.23 8.56 -12.41
C ILE A 112 -7.70 7.13 -12.65
N ILE A 113 -7.54 6.65 -13.90
CA ILE A 113 -7.71 5.24 -14.24
C ILE A 113 -6.33 4.68 -14.60
N GLU A 114 -5.94 3.61 -13.92
CA GLU A 114 -4.68 2.93 -14.15
C GLU A 114 -4.85 1.85 -15.22
N VAL A 115 -4.00 1.91 -16.25
CA VAL A 115 -4.02 0.98 -17.38
C VAL A 115 -2.66 0.29 -17.47
N SER A 116 -2.64 -1.01 -17.28
CA SER A 116 -1.46 -1.87 -17.38
C SER A 116 -1.52 -2.72 -18.65
N THR A 117 -0.35 -2.99 -19.25
CA THR A 117 -0.26 -4.00 -20.32
C THR A 117 -0.21 -5.39 -19.70
N LEU A 118 -0.90 -6.36 -20.33
CA LEU A 118 -0.82 -7.78 -19.95
C LEU A 118 0.63 -8.26 -19.97
N ARG A 119 1.06 -9.01 -18.96
CA ARG A 119 2.46 -9.41 -18.75
C ARG A 119 2.61 -10.92 -18.81
N SER A 120 3.79 -11.35 -19.28
CA SER A 120 4.14 -12.77 -19.32
C SER A 120 4.54 -13.34 -17.95
N ARG A 121 4.60 -14.67 -17.87
CA ARG A 121 5.06 -15.43 -16.70
C ARG A 121 6.56 -15.28 -16.42
N SER A 122 7.36 -14.88 -17.40
CA SER A 122 8.83 -14.85 -17.35
C SER A 122 9.45 -13.90 -16.30
N GLU A 123 8.65 -13.26 -15.47
CA GLU A 123 9.15 -12.44 -14.35
C GLU A 123 9.91 -13.24 -13.27
N TYR A 124 9.88 -14.57 -13.33
CA TYR A 124 10.41 -15.46 -12.29
C TYR A 124 11.42 -16.51 -12.83
N GLU A 125 11.76 -16.48 -14.10
CA GLU A 125 12.89 -17.26 -14.58
C GLU A 125 14.17 -16.52 -14.17
N GLU A 126 14.83 -17.03 -13.14
CA GLU A 126 16.21 -16.70 -12.82
C GLU A 126 17.09 -17.19 -13.96
N ASP A 127 17.73 -16.26 -14.67
CA ASP A 127 18.99 -16.61 -15.30
C ASP A 127 19.95 -16.97 -14.17
N GLY A 128 20.53 -18.18 -14.22
CA GLY A 128 21.31 -18.83 -13.15
C GLY A 128 22.53 -18.08 -12.60
N GLU A 129 22.63 -16.77 -12.74
CA GLU A 129 23.70 -15.89 -12.25
C GLU A 129 23.22 -14.73 -11.36
N GLY A 130 21.98 -14.74 -10.86
CA GLY A 130 21.56 -13.81 -9.80
C GLY A 130 21.48 -12.32 -10.20
N GLU A 131 21.61 -11.96 -11.45
CA GLU A 131 21.34 -10.59 -11.92
C GLU A 131 19.83 -10.39 -12.13
N LEU A 132 19.24 -9.57 -11.28
CA LEU A 132 17.89 -9.06 -11.44
C LEU A 132 17.76 -8.35 -12.79
N LEU A 133 17.17 -9.02 -13.78
CA LEU A 133 16.94 -8.47 -15.11
C LEU A 133 16.29 -7.08 -15.05
N ALA A 134 16.96 -6.12 -15.64
CA ALA A 134 16.73 -4.68 -15.47
C ALA A 134 15.42 -4.15 -16.08
N SER A 135 14.58 -4.94 -16.74
CA SER A 135 13.27 -4.50 -17.22
C SER A 135 12.37 -5.66 -17.65
N ASN A 136 11.56 -6.21 -16.73
CA ASN A 136 10.52 -7.17 -17.10
C ASN A 136 9.28 -6.44 -17.68
N ASN A 137 9.42 -5.87 -18.87
CA ASN A 137 8.30 -5.46 -19.71
C ASN A 137 8.01 -6.52 -20.79
N THR A 138 8.10 -7.79 -20.43
CA THR A 138 7.65 -8.87 -21.29
C THR A 138 6.14 -8.90 -21.29
N PHE A 139 5.57 -8.67 -22.48
CA PHE A 139 4.11 -8.65 -22.67
C PHE A 139 3.63 -10.07 -22.87
N GLY A 140 2.53 -10.41 -22.22
CA GLY A 140 1.98 -11.75 -22.18
C GLY A 140 0.53 -11.83 -22.59
N THR A 141 0.01 -13.04 -22.44
CA THR A 141 -1.41 -13.37 -22.65
C THR A 141 -2.22 -13.04 -21.39
N LEU A 142 -3.55 -13.12 -21.50
CA LEU A 142 -4.47 -12.98 -20.37
C LEU A 142 -4.25 -14.08 -19.32
N GLU A 143 -4.02 -15.30 -19.78
CA GLU A 143 -3.66 -16.46 -18.96
C GLU A 143 -2.40 -16.17 -18.14
N GLU A 144 -1.30 -15.77 -18.78
CA GLU A 144 -0.04 -15.47 -18.12
C GLU A 144 -0.20 -14.36 -17.08
N ASP A 145 -0.97 -13.30 -17.38
CA ASP A 145 -1.25 -12.22 -16.44
C ASP A 145 -2.07 -12.70 -15.22
N ALA A 146 -2.99 -13.69 -15.40
CA ALA A 146 -3.71 -14.31 -14.30
C ALA A 146 -2.78 -15.07 -13.35
N PHE A 147 -1.93 -15.93 -13.91
CA PHE A 147 -1.04 -16.78 -13.13
C PHE A 147 0.09 -16.04 -12.42
N ARG A 148 0.47 -14.82 -12.83
CA ARG A 148 1.48 -14.03 -12.12
C ARG A 148 0.92 -13.24 -10.94
N ARG A 149 -0.41 -13.07 -10.85
CA ARG A 149 -1.07 -12.34 -9.75
C ARG A 149 -0.88 -13.06 -8.41
N ASP A 150 -1.21 -12.37 -7.32
CA ASP A 150 -0.97 -12.88 -5.96
C ASP A 150 -2.10 -13.81 -5.47
N LEU A 151 -3.34 -13.39 -5.56
CA LEU A 151 -4.50 -14.11 -5.01
C LEU A 151 -5.49 -14.47 -6.10
N THR A 152 -6.10 -15.66 -6.01
CA THR A 152 -7.10 -16.13 -6.96
C THR A 152 -8.24 -15.15 -7.11
N ILE A 153 -8.76 -14.60 -6.01
CA ILE A 153 -9.86 -13.62 -5.99
C ILE A 153 -9.51 -12.25 -6.61
N ASN A 154 -8.23 -11.96 -6.83
CA ASN A 154 -7.73 -10.75 -7.50
C ASN A 154 -7.26 -11.03 -8.94
N SER A 155 -7.43 -12.27 -9.44
CA SER A 155 -6.96 -12.71 -10.74
C SER A 155 -8.10 -12.87 -11.75
N LEU A 156 -9.22 -12.24 -11.47
CA LEU A 156 -10.40 -12.21 -12.32
C LEU A 156 -10.34 -11.05 -13.31
N PHE A 157 -10.87 -11.28 -14.51
CA PHE A 157 -10.98 -10.29 -15.58
C PHE A 157 -12.43 -10.12 -15.97
N TYR A 158 -12.90 -8.88 -16.07
CA TYR A 158 -14.22 -8.59 -16.58
C TYR A 158 -14.11 -7.94 -17.95
N GLU A 159 -14.77 -8.54 -18.95
CA GLU A 159 -14.82 -8.12 -20.34
C GLU A 159 -16.16 -7.44 -20.63
N ILE A 160 -16.13 -6.24 -21.27
CA ILE A 160 -17.33 -5.40 -21.41
C ILE A 160 -18.24 -5.78 -22.57
N GLU A 161 -17.72 -6.40 -23.65
CA GLU A 161 -18.52 -6.71 -24.84
C GLU A 161 -19.45 -7.91 -24.58
N GLY A 162 -18.89 -9.03 -24.13
CA GLY A 162 -19.63 -10.21 -23.72
C GLY A 162 -20.24 -10.08 -22.32
N ARG A 163 -19.86 -9.05 -21.56
CA ARG A 163 -20.22 -8.90 -20.13
C ARG A 163 -19.90 -10.15 -19.35
N THR A 164 -18.69 -10.66 -19.56
CA THR A 164 -18.25 -11.94 -18.99
C THR A 164 -17.18 -11.75 -17.95
N VAL A 165 -17.16 -12.63 -16.94
CA VAL A 165 -16.02 -12.80 -16.04
C VAL A 165 -15.18 -13.96 -16.54
N ILE A 166 -13.88 -13.74 -16.69
CA ILE A 166 -12.91 -14.72 -17.18
C ILE A 166 -12.02 -15.11 -16.00
N ASP A 167 -11.92 -16.40 -15.73
CA ASP A 167 -11.18 -16.96 -14.59
C ASP A 167 -10.30 -18.13 -15.04
N TYR A 168 -8.98 -18.00 -14.80
CA TYR A 168 -7.99 -19.05 -15.11
C TYR A 168 -7.53 -19.82 -13.87
N VAL A 169 -7.89 -19.37 -12.65
CA VAL A 169 -7.24 -19.81 -11.41
C VAL A 169 -8.22 -20.25 -10.30
N GLY A 170 -9.54 -20.29 -10.60
CA GLY A 170 -10.56 -20.68 -9.63
C GLY A 170 -10.97 -19.56 -8.66
N GLY A 171 -10.76 -18.31 -9.03
CA GLY A 171 -11.06 -17.16 -8.17
C GLY A 171 -12.55 -16.95 -7.93
N VAL A 172 -13.43 -17.30 -8.88
CA VAL A 172 -14.89 -17.24 -8.70
C VAL A 172 -15.35 -18.24 -7.65
N GLU A 173 -14.83 -19.47 -7.67
CA GLU A 173 -15.13 -20.46 -6.63
C GLU A 173 -14.65 -20.00 -5.26
N ASP A 174 -13.42 -19.49 -5.16
CA ASP A 174 -12.87 -18.98 -3.91
C ASP A 174 -13.67 -17.77 -3.37
N LEU A 175 -14.15 -16.88 -4.23
CA LEU A 175 -15.06 -15.79 -3.84
C LEU A 175 -16.37 -16.31 -3.24
N ASN A 176 -16.99 -17.29 -3.90
CA ASN A 176 -18.25 -17.88 -3.45
C ASN A 176 -18.08 -18.65 -2.13
N ARG A 177 -16.92 -19.25 -1.90
CA ARG A 177 -16.59 -19.99 -0.65
C ARG A 177 -16.02 -19.12 0.45
N GLY A 178 -15.69 -17.87 0.18
CA GLY A 178 -15.04 -16.98 1.14
C GLY A 178 -13.60 -17.40 1.49
N ILE A 179 -12.80 -17.75 0.48
CA ILE A 179 -11.43 -18.26 0.64
C ILE A 179 -10.42 -17.28 0.06
N ILE A 180 -9.32 -17.05 0.80
CA ILE A 180 -8.11 -16.39 0.34
C ILE A 180 -7.08 -17.45 -0.02
N ARG A 181 -6.76 -17.57 -1.30
CA ARG A 181 -5.81 -18.54 -1.84
C ARG A 181 -4.74 -17.85 -2.67
N MET A 182 -3.48 -18.27 -2.48
CA MET A 182 -2.37 -17.86 -3.34
C MET A 182 -2.49 -18.51 -4.72
N VAL A 183 -2.23 -17.74 -5.77
CA VAL A 183 -2.15 -18.29 -7.14
C VAL A 183 -0.88 -19.11 -7.29
N GLY A 184 -1.01 -20.38 -7.70
CA GLY A 184 0.10 -21.32 -7.86
C GLY A 184 0.58 -21.88 -6.53
N ASP A 185 1.85 -22.27 -6.46
CA ASP A 185 2.47 -22.85 -5.27
C ASP A 185 2.81 -21.75 -4.24
N PRO A 186 2.20 -21.73 -3.04
CA PRO A 186 2.43 -20.69 -2.03
C PRO A 186 3.89 -20.64 -1.54
N ASP A 187 4.58 -21.78 -1.42
CA ASP A 187 5.98 -21.83 -0.96
C ASP A 187 6.89 -21.08 -1.94
N GLN A 188 6.78 -21.37 -3.23
CA GLN A 188 7.54 -20.68 -4.27
C GLN A 188 7.20 -19.18 -4.31
N ARG A 189 5.91 -18.86 -4.18
CA ARG A 189 5.43 -17.47 -4.26
C ARG A 189 5.92 -16.60 -3.10
N PHE A 190 6.01 -17.15 -1.89
CA PHE A 190 6.51 -16.44 -0.72
C PHE A 190 8.03 -16.33 -0.72
N SER A 191 8.76 -17.38 -1.11
CA SER A 191 10.22 -17.30 -1.28
C SER A 191 10.65 -16.23 -2.28
N HIS A 192 9.94 -16.10 -3.42
CA HIS A 192 10.25 -15.07 -4.42
C HIS A 192 9.84 -13.66 -3.98
N ASP A 193 8.73 -13.52 -3.27
CA ASP A 193 8.19 -12.23 -2.81
C ASP A 193 7.50 -12.37 -1.45
N PRO A 194 8.27 -12.31 -0.35
CA PRO A 194 7.72 -12.48 1.00
C PRO A 194 6.66 -11.43 1.38
N ALA A 195 6.67 -10.23 0.78
CA ALA A 195 5.64 -9.21 1.02
C ALA A 195 4.22 -9.67 0.65
N ARG A 196 4.08 -10.74 -0.15
CA ARG A 196 2.77 -11.34 -0.46
C ARG A 196 2.08 -11.91 0.77
N MET A 197 2.83 -12.34 1.79
CA MET A 197 2.26 -12.78 3.06
C MET A 197 1.42 -11.68 3.71
N LEU A 198 1.88 -10.43 3.71
CA LEU A 198 1.10 -9.28 4.21
C LEU A 198 -0.17 -9.06 3.38
N ARG A 199 -0.11 -9.27 2.07
CA ARG A 199 -1.30 -9.15 1.20
C ARG A 199 -2.33 -10.23 1.48
N VAL A 200 -1.92 -11.48 1.74
CA VAL A 200 -2.82 -12.56 2.16
C VAL A 200 -3.59 -12.12 3.41
N VAL A 201 -2.88 -11.72 4.47
CA VAL A 201 -3.49 -11.31 5.73
C VAL A 201 -4.36 -10.06 5.55
N ARG A 202 -3.93 -9.07 4.77
CA ARG A 202 -4.72 -7.87 4.45
C ARG A 202 -6.06 -8.22 3.82
N HIS A 203 -6.03 -9.08 2.79
CA HIS A 203 -7.26 -9.43 2.10
C HIS A 203 -8.17 -10.27 2.98
N ALA A 204 -7.64 -11.20 3.77
CA ALA A 204 -8.41 -11.95 4.75
C ALA A 204 -9.09 -11.01 5.77
N ALA A 205 -8.34 -10.05 6.34
CA ALA A 205 -8.88 -9.06 7.28
C ALA A 205 -9.98 -8.18 6.66
N ARG A 206 -9.79 -7.70 5.42
CA ARG A 206 -10.75 -6.81 4.74
C ARG A 206 -12.02 -7.51 4.28
N THR A 207 -11.95 -8.77 3.91
CA THR A 207 -13.09 -9.52 3.38
C THR A 207 -13.79 -10.34 4.45
N GLY A 208 -13.10 -10.70 5.52
CA GLY A 208 -13.54 -11.69 6.51
C GLY A 208 -13.41 -13.12 6.02
N PHE A 209 -12.69 -13.36 4.91
CA PHE A 209 -12.51 -14.67 4.31
C PHE A 209 -11.45 -15.49 5.05
N ALA A 210 -11.61 -16.80 5.05
CA ALA A 210 -10.64 -17.74 5.60
C ALA A 210 -9.44 -17.91 4.66
N VAL A 211 -8.24 -18.02 5.21
CA VAL A 211 -7.05 -18.36 4.41
C VAL A 211 -7.07 -19.86 4.13
N ASP A 212 -6.82 -20.24 2.87
CA ASP A 212 -6.64 -21.62 2.43
C ASP A 212 -5.54 -22.35 3.22
N ALA A 213 -5.72 -23.64 3.49
CA ALA A 213 -4.81 -24.41 4.33
C ALA A 213 -3.36 -24.40 3.82
N ALA A 214 -3.13 -24.68 2.51
CA ALA A 214 -1.79 -24.67 1.92
C ALA A 214 -1.15 -23.28 1.98
N THR A 215 -1.92 -22.22 1.71
CA THR A 215 -1.46 -20.83 1.83
C THR A 215 -1.11 -20.47 3.27
N SER A 216 -1.92 -20.90 4.25
CA SER A 216 -1.69 -20.65 5.68
C SER A 216 -0.45 -21.36 6.21
N GLU A 217 -0.26 -22.63 5.83
CA GLU A 217 0.92 -23.42 6.22
C GLU A 217 2.21 -22.83 5.63
N ALA A 218 2.19 -22.48 4.35
CA ALA A 218 3.34 -21.82 3.71
C ALA A 218 3.66 -20.47 4.38
N LEU A 219 2.63 -19.67 4.72
CA LEU A 219 2.80 -18.41 5.44
C LEU A 219 3.51 -18.60 6.80
N GLN A 220 3.20 -19.67 7.52
CA GLN A 220 3.90 -19.99 8.77
C GLN A 220 5.37 -20.36 8.53
N ARG A 221 5.66 -21.20 7.51
CA ARG A 221 7.02 -21.64 7.18
C ARG A 221 7.92 -20.48 6.74
N HIS A 222 7.40 -19.58 5.91
CA HIS A 222 8.17 -18.50 5.27
C HIS A 222 8.13 -17.16 6.04
N SER A 223 7.43 -17.09 7.18
CA SER A 223 7.22 -15.84 7.93
C SER A 223 8.52 -15.08 8.24
N SER A 224 9.61 -15.78 8.56
CA SER A 224 10.93 -15.17 8.83
C SER A 224 11.56 -14.51 7.61
N GLU A 225 11.24 -14.95 6.41
CA GLU A 225 11.74 -14.39 5.15
C GLU A 225 11.17 -12.99 4.86
N LEU A 226 10.11 -12.59 5.58
CA LEU A 226 9.50 -11.28 5.42
C LEU A 226 10.51 -10.13 5.60
N MET A 227 11.49 -10.31 6.49
CA MET A 227 12.55 -9.32 6.74
C MET A 227 13.62 -9.26 5.64
N LEU A 228 13.60 -10.16 4.66
CA LEU A 228 14.42 -10.07 3.45
C LEU A 228 13.87 -9.03 2.45
N CYS A 229 12.62 -8.60 2.63
CA CYS A 229 12.05 -7.53 1.80
C CYS A 229 12.78 -6.20 2.02
N PRO A 230 12.91 -5.35 0.99
CA PRO A 230 13.42 -4.01 1.16
C PRO A 230 12.66 -3.24 2.25
N PRO A 231 13.34 -2.58 3.22
CA PRO A 231 12.72 -1.89 4.35
C PRO A 231 11.63 -0.87 3.97
N SER A 232 11.83 -0.11 2.89
CA SER A 232 10.84 0.84 2.40
C SER A 232 9.57 0.15 1.88
N ARG A 233 9.72 -1.04 1.27
CA ARG A 233 8.57 -1.83 0.80
C ARG A 233 7.75 -2.38 1.97
N LEU A 234 8.41 -2.90 3.02
CA LEU A 234 7.72 -3.32 4.24
C LEU A 234 6.94 -2.17 4.87
N ARG A 235 7.58 -0.99 5.00
CA ARG A 235 6.91 0.21 5.49
C ARG A 235 5.65 0.53 4.68
N ASP A 236 5.76 0.53 3.36
CA ASP A 236 4.64 0.87 2.48
C ASP A 236 3.51 -0.17 2.57
N GLU A 237 3.81 -1.46 2.73
CA GLU A 237 2.81 -2.49 2.95
C GLU A 237 2.13 -2.33 4.33
N ILE A 238 2.88 -2.10 5.42
CA ILE A 238 2.30 -1.83 6.76
C ILE A 238 1.39 -0.60 6.72
N LEU A 239 1.77 0.47 6.03
CA LEU A 239 0.93 1.66 5.88
C LEU A 239 -0.37 1.37 5.14
N LYS A 240 -0.35 0.51 4.11
CA LYS A 240 -1.58 0.05 3.44
C LYS A 240 -2.48 -0.73 4.40
N ASP A 241 -1.90 -1.54 5.29
CA ASP A 241 -2.64 -2.29 6.31
C ASP A 241 -3.27 -1.35 7.34
N LEU A 242 -2.51 -0.40 7.87
CA LEU A 242 -3.01 0.60 8.83
C LEU A 242 -4.07 1.54 8.23
N ARG A 243 -4.06 1.78 6.92
CA ARG A 243 -5.03 2.62 6.18
C ARG A 243 -6.19 1.84 5.57
N SER A 244 -6.24 0.53 5.79
CA SER A 244 -7.21 -0.35 5.14
C SER A 244 -8.65 -0.20 5.64
N GLY A 245 -8.84 0.36 6.85
CA GLY A 245 -10.10 0.32 7.59
C GLY A 245 -10.42 -1.05 8.18
N ALA A 246 -9.41 -1.95 8.22
CA ALA A 246 -9.47 -3.28 8.84
C ALA A 246 -8.14 -3.61 9.56
N SER A 247 -7.44 -2.59 10.06
CA SER A 247 -6.12 -2.73 10.68
C SER A 247 -6.17 -3.52 11.99
N LYS A 248 -7.28 -3.44 12.73
CA LYS A 248 -7.52 -4.27 13.91
C LYS A 248 -7.55 -5.76 13.54
N LEU A 249 -8.38 -6.15 12.57
CA LEU A 249 -8.48 -7.55 12.11
C LEU A 249 -7.17 -8.04 11.49
N TRP A 250 -6.46 -7.18 10.77
CA TRP A 250 -5.13 -7.48 10.25
C TRP A 250 -4.14 -7.79 11.38
N ALA A 251 -4.10 -6.97 12.43
CA ALA A 251 -3.23 -7.20 13.57
C ALA A 251 -3.61 -8.50 14.34
N GLU A 252 -4.90 -8.73 14.56
CA GLU A 252 -5.40 -9.97 15.17
C GLU A 252 -4.91 -11.21 14.39
N GLN A 253 -5.05 -11.21 13.06
CA GLN A 253 -4.59 -12.31 12.21
C GLN A 253 -3.06 -12.44 12.21
N CYS A 254 -2.31 -11.33 12.16
CA CYS A 254 -0.85 -11.38 12.28
C CYS A 254 -0.40 -11.98 13.61
N MET A 255 -1.09 -11.69 14.72
CA MET A 255 -0.79 -12.22 16.06
C MET A 255 -1.09 -13.72 16.20
N THR A 256 -1.96 -14.29 15.36
CA THR A 256 -2.19 -15.76 15.32
C THR A 256 -1.14 -16.51 14.50
N THR A 257 -0.22 -15.78 13.87
CA THR A 257 0.88 -16.30 13.05
C THR A 257 2.21 -15.73 13.54
N PRO A 258 3.36 -16.26 13.12
CA PRO A 258 4.65 -15.66 13.45
C PRO A 258 4.88 -14.25 12.88
N LEU A 259 4.06 -13.79 11.93
CA LEU A 259 4.27 -12.53 11.21
C LEU A 259 4.34 -11.31 12.14
N TRP A 260 3.52 -11.27 13.20
CA TRP A 260 3.52 -10.13 14.12
C TRP A 260 4.89 -9.92 14.78
N LEU A 261 5.43 -10.98 15.37
CA LEU A 261 6.73 -10.91 16.05
C LEU A 261 7.91 -10.86 15.06
N THR A 262 7.74 -11.34 13.83
CA THR A 262 8.71 -11.10 12.76
C THR A 262 8.81 -9.62 12.40
N LEU A 263 7.67 -8.94 12.24
CA LEU A 263 7.64 -7.50 11.95
C LEU A 263 8.04 -6.65 13.16
N PHE A 264 7.57 -7.01 14.34
CA PHE A 264 7.68 -6.20 15.55
C PHE A 264 8.23 -7.01 16.72
N PRO A 265 9.49 -7.49 16.65
CA PRO A 265 10.08 -8.36 17.66
C PRO A 265 10.16 -7.71 19.05
N PHE A 266 10.17 -6.38 19.13
CA PHE A 266 10.15 -5.62 20.37
C PHE A 266 8.84 -5.77 21.17
N TYR A 267 7.79 -6.35 20.60
CA TYR A 267 6.56 -6.72 21.33
C TYR A 267 6.66 -8.08 22.05
N GLN A 268 7.72 -8.87 21.82
CA GLN A 268 7.84 -10.24 22.34
C GLN A 268 7.66 -10.33 23.85
N ASP A 269 8.25 -9.39 24.60
CA ASP A 269 8.18 -9.38 26.07
C ASP A 269 6.83 -8.90 26.63
N TYR A 270 5.96 -8.37 25.76
CA TYR A 270 4.68 -7.75 26.12
C TYR A 270 3.47 -8.47 25.61
N PHE A 271 3.65 -9.40 24.67
CA PHE A 271 2.57 -10.16 24.08
C PHE A 271 2.61 -11.61 24.56
N GLN A 272 1.49 -12.08 25.10
CA GLN A 272 1.28 -13.50 25.40
C GLN A 272 0.71 -14.21 24.17
N ALA A 273 0.94 -15.52 24.09
CA ALA A 273 0.39 -16.34 23.02
C ALA A 273 -1.13 -16.18 22.94
N GLY A 274 -1.63 -15.84 21.75
CA GLY A 274 -3.05 -15.62 21.50
C GLY A 274 -3.56 -14.19 21.71
N GLY A 275 -2.68 -13.19 22.01
CA GLY A 275 -3.02 -11.77 21.99
C GLY A 275 -4.07 -11.33 23.03
N LYS A 276 -4.11 -11.99 24.21
CA LYS A 276 -5.09 -11.71 25.28
C LYS A 276 -4.51 -10.89 26.43
N ASP A 277 -3.25 -10.47 26.33
CA ASP A 277 -2.62 -9.60 27.31
C ASP A 277 -3.09 -8.13 27.17
N GLU A 278 -2.82 -7.32 28.19
CA GLU A 278 -3.26 -5.93 28.23
C GLU A 278 -2.67 -5.09 27.09
N THR A 279 -1.43 -5.38 26.68
CA THR A 279 -0.73 -4.62 25.63
C THR A 279 -1.32 -4.89 24.25
N SER A 280 -1.59 -6.16 23.93
CA SER A 280 -2.26 -6.53 22.66
C SER A 280 -3.70 -6.01 22.61
N LEU A 281 -4.46 -6.12 23.70
CA LEU A 281 -5.82 -5.57 23.77
C LEU A 281 -5.83 -4.05 23.63
N ALA A 282 -4.87 -3.35 24.22
CA ALA A 282 -4.71 -1.91 24.06
C ALA A 282 -4.43 -1.54 22.59
N LEU A 283 -3.54 -2.28 21.93
CA LEU A 283 -3.25 -2.08 20.50
C LEU A 283 -4.50 -2.30 19.64
N LEU A 284 -5.22 -3.37 19.86
CA LEU A 284 -6.42 -3.70 19.09
C LEU A 284 -7.54 -2.65 19.26
N ARG A 285 -7.66 -2.04 20.45
CA ARG A 285 -8.59 -0.92 20.67
C ARG A 285 -8.16 0.32 19.88
N ILE A 286 -6.87 0.65 19.88
CA ILE A 286 -6.32 1.77 19.11
C ILE A 286 -6.55 1.58 17.62
N LEU A 287 -6.20 0.40 17.08
CA LEU A 287 -6.39 0.10 15.66
C LEU A 287 -7.87 0.09 15.26
N GLY A 288 -8.74 -0.43 16.12
CA GLY A 288 -10.20 -0.37 15.90
C GLY A 288 -10.73 1.06 15.81
N GLU A 289 -10.17 1.99 16.57
CA GLU A 289 -10.54 3.40 16.49
C GLU A 289 -10.02 4.07 15.20
N ILE A 290 -8.80 3.73 14.79
CA ILE A 290 -8.25 4.15 13.47
C ILE A 290 -9.13 3.62 12.34
N ASP A 291 -9.53 2.34 12.41
CA ASP A 291 -10.42 1.74 11.41
C ASP A 291 -11.76 2.47 11.34
N ARG A 292 -12.35 2.83 12.48
CA ARG A 292 -13.60 3.59 12.54
C ARG A 292 -13.48 4.92 11.79
N VAL A 293 -12.37 5.63 11.96
CA VAL A 293 -12.10 6.89 11.25
C VAL A 293 -12.00 6.65 9.74
N TYR A 294 -11.28 5.64 9.29
CA TYR A 294 -11.17 5.32 7.85
C TYR A 294 -12.47 4.81 7.24
N GLN A 295 -13.27 4.04 7.98
CA GLN A 295 -14.57 3.54 7.53
C GLN A 295 -15.61 4.66 7.40
N SER A 296 -15.48 5.71 8.20
CA SER A 296 -16.34 6.90 8.13
C SER A 296 -15.89 7.92 7.05
N SER A 297 -14.77 7.68 6.37
CA SER A 297 -14.29 8.52 5.26
C SER A 297 -15.24 8.39 4.05
N SER A 298 -15.59 9.51 3.44
CA SER A 298 -16.40 9.56 2.21
C SER A 298 -15.68 10.33 1.09
N GLU A 299 -16.27 10.31 -0.12
CA GLU A 299 -15.75 11.13 -1.24
C GLU A 299 -15.89 12.64 -0.93
N GLU A 300 -16.91 13.03 -0.15
CA GLU A 300 -17.15 14.41 0.26
C GLU A 300 -16.24 14.84 1.42
N GLN A 301 -15.88 13.89 2.30
CA GLN A 301 -15.01 14.14 3.45
C GLN A 301 -13.91 13.08 3.51
N PRO A 302 -12.90 13.19 2.64
CA PRO A 302 -11.77 12.26 2.63
C PRO A 302 -10.90 12.46 3.86
N VAL A 303 -10.48 11.34 4.47
CA VAL A 303 -9.63 11.31 5.65
C VAL A 303 -8.19 11.00 5.28
N HIS A 304 -7.27 11.75 5.85
CA HIS A 304 -5.85 11.48 5.77
C HIS A 304 -5.20 11.51 7.15
N ILE A 305 -4.67 10.36 7.57
CA ILE A 305 -3.87 10.26 8.80
C ILE A 305 -2.39 10.16 8.39
N GLU A 306 -1.59 11.08 8.93
CA GLU A 306 -0.17 11.16 8.66
C GLU A 306 0.58 9.88 9.08
N GLU A 307 1.58 9.48 8.29
CA GLU A 307 2.37 8.26 8.51
C GLU A 307 2.95 8.19 9.93
N HIS A 308 3.55 9.29 10.40
CA HIS A 308 4.16 9.34 11.73
C HIS A 308 3.14 9.18 12.87
N PHE A 309 1.89 9.62 12.67
CA PHE A 309 0.83 9.42 13.65
C PHE A 309 0.36 7.97 13.70
N LEU A 310 0.18 7.32 12.54
CA LEU A 310 -0.15 5.88 12.45
C LEU A 310 0.92 5.03 13.15
N PHE A 311 2.19 5.34 12.91
CA PHE A 311 3.28 4.63 13.57
C PHE A 311 3.38 4.95 15.06
N ALA A 312 3.12 6.19 15.49
CA ALA A 312 3.04 6.51 16.91
C ALA A 312 1.90 5.74 17.60
N ALA A 313 0.75 5.61 16.95
CA ALA A 313 -0.38 4.82 17.43
C ALA A 313 -0.05 3.31 17.51
N LEU A 314 0.64 2.77 16.49
CA LEU A 314 1.12 1.39 16.48
C LEU A 314 2.11 1.11 17.61
N LEU A 315 3.01 2.04 17.90
CA LEU A 315 4.05 1.90 18.93
C LEU A 315 3.57 2.28 20.33
N LEU A 316 2.42 2.91 20.48
CA LEU A 316 1.91 3.46 21.74
C LEU A 316 1.80 2.43 22.87
N PRO A 317 1.24 1.22 22.70
CA PRO A 317 1.17 0.24 23.78
C PRO A 317 2.55 -0.26 24.23
N TRP A 318 3.44 -0.55 23.27
CA TRP A 318 4.82 -0.91 23.56
C TRP A 318 5.57 0.19 24.32
N ALA A 319 5.54 1.43 23.82
CA ALA A 319 6.21 2.55 24.45
C ALA A 319 5.65 2.81 25.86
N SER A 320 4.35 2.66 26.05
CA SER A 320 3.71 2.80 27.36
C SER A 320 4.20 1.74 28.35
N ALA A 321 4.31 0.50 27.92
CA ALA A 321 4.78 -0.61 28.76
C ALA A 321 6.30 -0.51 29.04
N HIS A 322 7.10 -0.30 27.99
CA HIS A 322 8.56 -0.31 28.06
C HIS A 322 9.14 0.89 28.83
N PHE A 323 8.68 2.10 28.52
CA PHE A 323 9.13 3.34 29.16
C PHE A 323 8.28 3.76 30.37
N LYS A 324 7.31 2.91 30.76
CA LYS A 324 6.35 3.20 31.85
C LYS A 324 5.64 4.55 31.68
N LEU A 325 5.24 4.86 30.42
CA LEU A 325 4.53 6.11 30.11
C LEU A 325 3.00 5.93 30.30
N PRO A 326 2.35 6.95 30.87
CA PRO A 326 2.83 8.31 31.20
C PRO A 326 3.61 8.44 32.51
N GLY A 327 3.76 7.34 33.30
CA GLY A 327 4.40 7.35 34.62
C GLY A 327 3.49 7.81 35.76
N GLU A 328 3.91 7.55 37.02
CA GLU A 328 3.20 8.02 38.20
C GLU A 328 3.37 9.53 38.38
N GLU A 329 4.57 10.04 38.04
CA GLU A 329 4.88 11.45 38.11
C GLU A 329 5.19 12.02 36.72
N ARG A 330 4.92 13.31 36.55
CA ARG A 330 5.27 14.02 35.32
C ARG A 330 6.77 14.10 35.13
N LEU A 331 7.25 13.63 33.98
CA LEU A 331 8.66 13.79 33.59
C LEU A 331 9.02 15.28 33.43
N ARG A 332 10.14 15.72 34.07
CA ARG A 332 10.63 17.09 34.02
C ARG A 332 12.15 17.15 33.93
N GLY A 333 12.66 18.25 33.39
CA GLY A 333 14.10 18.52 33.35
C GLY A 333 14.94 17.35 32.82
N PRO A 334 16.00 16.94 33.57
CA PRO A 334 16.89 15.86 33.11
C PRO A 334 16.17 14.53 32.83
N GLN A 335 15.18 14.14 33.65
CA GLN A 335 14.43 12.90 33.47
C GLN A 335 13.68 12.88 32.16
N PHE A 336 13.04 14.01 31.77
CA PHE A 336 12.37 14.12 30.48
C PHE A 336 13.36 13.94 29.33
N HIS A 337 14.53 14.60 29.38
CA HIS A 337 15.54 14.51 28.35
C HIS A 337 16.16 13.11 28.23
N GLN A 338 16.39 12.43 29.34
CA GLN A 338 16.92 11.06 29.37
C GLN A 338 15.91 10.08 28.78
N CYS A 339 14.63 10.13 29.22
CA CYS A 339 13.57 9.28 28.69
C CYS A 339 13.33 9.55 27.20
N PHE A 340 13.34 10.82 26.78
CA PHE A 340 13.20 11.17 25.37
C PHE A 340 14.36 10.66 24.51
N ALA A 341 15.59 10.75 24.99
CA ALA A 341 16.77 10.24 24.29
C ALA A 341 16.69 8.72 24.12
N ALA A 342 16.41 7.98 25.21
CA ALA A 342 16.24 6.53 25.16
C ALA A 342 15.10 6.09 24.23
N LEU A 343 13.94 6.74 24.33
CA LEU A 343 12.80 6.47 23.45
C LEU A 343 13.16 6.69 21.97
N ARG A 344 13.88 7.76 21.67
CA ARG A 344 14.29 8.08 20.30
C ARG A 344 15.31 7.10 19.75
N GLU A 345 16.23 6.64 20.57
CA GLU A 345 17.24 5.62 20.24
C GLU A 345 16.56 4.29 19.95
N ASP A 346 15.73 3.79 20.86
CA ASP A 346 14.99 2.53 20.68
C ASP A 346 14.05 2.55 19.45
N ILE A 347 13.32 3.64 19.23
CA ILE A 347 12.51 3.79 18.00
C ILE A 347 13.44 3.82 16.77
N GLY A 348 14.59 4.46 16.85
CA GLY A 348 15.57 4.50 15.78
C GLY A 348 16.06 3.13 15.36
N GLU A 349 16.46 2.32 16.32
CA GLU A 349 17.06 1.00 16.11
C GLU A 349 16.01 -0.07 15.81
N ARG A 350 14.99 -0.18 16.67
CA ARG A 350 14.00 -1.28 16.63
C ARG A 350 12.93 -1.13 15.57
N PHE A 351 12.66 0.11 15.16
CA PHE A 351 11.61 0.42 14.19
C PHE A 351 12.12 1.23 13.00
N GLY A 352 12.93 2.25 13.26
CA GLY A 352 13.39 3.18 12.23
C GLY A 352 14.27 2.54 11.16
N VAL A 353 15.22 1.70 11.55
CA VAL A 353 16.14 0.98 10.64
C VAL A 353 15.38 -0.13 9.87
N PRO A 354 14.66 -1.05 10.54
CA PRO A 354 13.96 -2.13 9.84
C PRO A 354 12.94 -1.68 8.80
N PHE A 355 12.33 -0.51 8.98
CA PHE A 355 11.30 0.02 8.07
C PHE A 355 11.73 1.27 7.29
N ASN A 356 13.02 1.62 7.31
CA ASN A 356 13.55 2.82 6.65
C ASN A 356 12.72 4.08 6.94
N ILE A 357 12.44 4.34 8.23
CA ILE A 357 11.64 5.49 8.64
C ILE A 357 12.49 6.77 8.54
N PRO A 358 12.03 7.82 7.85
CA PRO A 358 12.76 9.08 7.73
C PRO A 358 13.05 9.72 9.09
N ARG A 359 14.19 10.42 9.21
CA ARG A 359 14.62 11.08 10.47
C ARG A 359 13.51 11.96 11.05
N MET A 360 12.88 12.78 10.23
CA MET A 360 11.81 13.69 10.66
C MET A 360 10.60 12.93 11.25
N ALA A 361 10.22 11.81 10.64
CA ALA A 361 9.15 10.98 11.16
C ALA A 361 9.50 10.34 12.51
N LYS A 362 10.74 9.83 12.67
CA LYS A 362 11.23 9.31 13.97
C LYS A 362 11.17 10.36 15.08
N GLU A 363 11.64 11.57 14.80
CA GLU A 363 11.56 12.69 15.76
C GLU A 363 10.11 13.03 16.11
N ARG A 364 9.21 13.01 15.14
CA ARG A 364 7.79 13.28 15.38
C ARG A 364 7.15 12.20 16.22
N ILE A 365 7.36 10.92 15.89
CA ILE A 365 6.87 9.76 16.66
C ILE A 365 7.34 9.87 18.12
N SER A 366 8.64 10.06 18.34
CA SER A 366 9.21 10.18 19.70
C SER A 366 8.61 11.37 20.45
N THR A 367 8.41 12.51 19.77
CA THR A 367 7.79 13.70 20.35
C THR A 367 6.33 13.44 20.77
N LEU A 368 5.56 12.74 19.96
CA LEU A 368 4.17 12.41 20.28
C LEU A 368 4.10 11.50 21.52
N LEU A 369 4.92 10.45 21.56
CA LEU A 369 4.91 9.46 22.64
C LEU A 369 5.39 10.03 23.98
N ILE A 370 6.49 10.80 24.01
CA ILE A 370 7.00 11.35 25.27
C ILE A 370 6.05 12.36 25.91
N ASN A 371 5.26 13.09 25.10
CA ASN A 371 4.30 14.07 25.60
C ASN A 371 3.07 13.44 26.27
N LEU A 372 2.89 12.11 26.21
CA LEU A 372 1.86 11.41 27.00
C LEU A 372 1.98 11.74 28.48
N SER A 373 3.22 11.74 29.04
CA SER A 373 3.45 12.12 30.43
C SER A 373 3.01 13.55 30.74
N THR A 374 3.31 14.48 29.83
CA THR A 374 2.91 15.89 30.00
C THR A 374 1.38 16.07 29.97
N LEU A 375 0.68 15.41 29.04
CA LEU A 375 -0.76 15.54 28.90
C LEU A 375 -1.51 14.84 30.03
N HIS A 376 -1.07 13.66 30.45
CA HIS A 376 -1.67 12.90 31.53
C HIS A 376 -1.71 13.68 32.84
N HIS A 377 -0.58 14.27 33.24
CA HIS A 377 -0.48 15.01 34.49
C HIS A 377 -1.02 16.44 34.43
N ALA A 378 -1.34 16.93 33.24
CA ALA A 378 -1.97 18.22 33.07
C ALA A 378 -3.51 18.16 33.12
N GLY A 379 -4.10 17.01 32.77
CA GLY A 379 -5.56 16.79 32.75
C GLY A 379 -6.22 16.80 34.12
N ASN A 380 -5.44 16.62 35.21
CA ASN A 380 -5.95 16.58 36.59
C ASN A 380 -6.24 17.99 37.16
N GLY A 381 -7.02 18.80 36.47
CA GLY A 381 -7.60 20.05 37.00
C GLY A 381 -6.86 21.36 36.70
N LYS A 382 -5.64 21.37 36.14
CA LYS A 382 -4.83 22.59 35.88
C LYS A 382 -4.80 23.03 34.41
N GLY A 383 -5.48 22.33 33.52
CA GLY A 383 -5.45 22.57 32.07
C GLY A 383 -4.06 22.32 31.44
N TYR A 384 -4.04 22.12 30.13
CA TYR A 384 -2.80 21.82 29.40
C TYR A 384 -1.82 22.99 29.39
N PRO A 385 -0.49 22.72 29.48
CA PRO A 385 0.54 23.76 29.55
C PRO A 385 0.49 24.73 28.37
N LYS A 386 0.54 26.04 28.64
CA LYS A 386 0.47 27.09 27.60
C LYS A 386 1.60 26.93 26.55
N TRP A 387 2.79 26.49 26.96
CA TRP A 387 3.92 26.28 26.04
C TRP A 387 3.63 25.14 25.04
N LEU A 388 2.96 24.06 25.49
CA LEU A 388 2.62 22.91 24.62
C LEU A 388 1.51 23.31 23.63
N LYS A 389 0.50 24.06 24.07
CA LYS A 389 -0.57 24.57 23.20
C LYS A 389 -0.07 25.42 22.03
N LYS A 390 1.11 26.04 22.16
CA LYS A 390 1.73 26.85 21.10
C LYS A 390 2.52 26.03 20.08
N LYS A 391 2.72 24.72 20.30
CA LYS A 391 3.47 23.86 19.41
C LYS A 391 2.60 23.31 18.27
N SER A 392 3.15 23.24 17.06
CA SER A 392 2.46 22.73 15.87
C SER A 392 1.96 21.28 16.03
N TYR A 393 2.60 20.50 16.89
CA TYR A 393 2.26 19.11 17.17
C TYR A 393 1.27 18.92 18.34
N TYR A 394 0.76 19.99 18.93
CA TYR A 394 -0.10 19.89 20.12
C TYR A 394 -1.38 19.09 19.86
N GLN A 395 -2.05 19.32 18.73
CA GLN A 395 -3.28 18.62 18.40
C GLN A 395 -3.03 17.12 18.20
N GLU A 396 -1.95 16.76 17.51
CA GLU A 396 -1.57 15.36 17.34
C GLU A 396 -1.24 14.68 18.69
N CYS A 397 -0.49 15.37 19.58
CA CYS A 397 -0.25 14.86 20.94
C CYS A 397 -1.54 14.63 21.71
N LYS A 398 -2.51 15.54 21.60
CA LYS A 398 -3.82 15.40 22.25
C LYS A 398 -4.56 14.17 21.70
N ARG A 399 -4.65 14.04 20.37
CA ARG A 399 -5.30 12.88 19.72
C ARG A 399 -4.65 11.55 20.12
N LEU A 400 -3.30 11.51 20.17
CA LEU A 400 -2.60 10.31 20.62
C LEU A 400 -2.88 10.00 22.10
N TYR A 401 -3.00 11.04 22.93
CA TYR A 401 -3.39 10.88 24.33
C TYR A 401 -4.83 10.38 24.48
N ASP A 402 -5.76 10.85 23.64
CA ASP A 402 -7.14 10.38 23.62
C ASP A 402 -7.19 8.88 23.22
N LEU A 403 -6.37 8.44 22.24
CA LEU A 403 -6.17 7.03 21.91
C LEU A 403 -5.58 6.23 23.08
N TYR A 404 -4.62 6.81 23.82
CA TYR A 404 -4.09 6.18 25.03
C TYR A 404 -5.18 5.97 26.09
N GLN A 405 -6.02 6.96 26.36
CA GLN A 405 -7.11 6.84 27.33
C GLN A 405 -8.12 5.77 26.90
N LEU A 406 -8.47 5.75 25.61
CA LEU A 406 -9.36 4.74 25.05
C LEU A 406 -8.77 3.34 25.19
N SER A 407 -7.48 3.17 24.93
CA SER A 407 -6.79 1.88 25.05
C SER A 407 -6.85 1.31 26.48
N ARG A 408 -6.94 2.20 27.49
CA ARG A 408 -7.05 1.85 28.91
C ARG A 408 -8.50 1.71 29.39
N GLY A 409 -9.47 1.83 28.52
CA GLY A 409 -10.89 1.83 28.89
C GLY A 409 -11.34 3.07 29.69
N LYS A 410 -10.56 4.17 29.65
CA LYS A 410 -10.79 5.41 30.40
C LYS A 410 -11.13 6.56 29.47
N GLY A 411 -12.07 6.45 28.61
CA GLY A 411 -12.42 7.56 27.70
C GLY A 411 -13.73 7.27 26.98
N THR A 412 -14.55 8.28 26.82
CA THR A 412 -15.81 8.21 26.07
C THR A 412 -15.67 8.81 24.67
N ALA A 413 -14.63 9.59 24.41
CA ALA A 413 -14.39 10.23 23.14
C ALA A 413 -13.07 9.66 22.53
N GLY A 414 -13.20 8.96 21.41
CA GLY A 414 -12.07 8.61 20.55
C GLY A 414 -11.61 9.79 19.71
N ILE A 415 -10.78 9.53 18.72
CA ILE A 415 -10.44 10.51 17.67
C ILE A 415 -11.63 10.69 16.74
N SER A 416 -11.88 11.93 16.25
CA SER A 416 -12.99 12.21 15.35
C SER A 416 -12.55 12.20 13.88
N VAL A 417 -13.49 12.05 12.96
CA VAL A 417 -13.25 12.12 11.51
C VAL A 417 -12.76 13.51 11.13
N GLU A 418 -13.34 14.55 11.72
CA GLU A 418 -13.00 15.97 11.51
C GLU A 418 -11.54 16.27 11.90
N ASP A 419 -10.98 15.50 12.83
CA ASP A 419 -9.58 15.63 13.24
C ASP A 419 -8.58 15.34 12.11
N PHE A 420 -9.00 14.57 11.10
CA PHE A 420 -8.18 14.08 10.01
C PHE A 420 -8.77 14.37 8.63
N ALA A 421 -9.87 15.12 8.56
CA ALA A 421 -10.44 15.58 7.30
C ALA A 421 -9.43 16.43 6.54
N LEU A 422 -9.28 16.17 5.25
CA LEU A 422 -8.48 17.04 4.38
C LEU A 422 -9.18 18.40 4.28
N PRO A 423 -8.42 19.51 4.33
CA PRO A 423 -9.02 20.83 4.12
C PRO A 423 -9.62 20.89 2.72
N GLU A 424 -10.81 21.50 2.61
CA GLU A 424 -11.41 21.76 1.31
C GLU A 424 -10.41 22.52 0.42
N PRO A 425 -10.22 22.10 -0.86
CA PRO A 425 -9.35 22.82 -1.76
C PRO A 425 -9.85 24.25 -1.89
N LYS A 426 -8.99 25.22 -1.56
CA LYS A 426 -9.32 26.64 -1.68
C LYS A 426 -9.74 26.93 -3.11
N GLN A 427 -10.87 27.59 -3.32
CA GLN A 427 -11.43 27.91 -4.65
C GLN A 427 -10.42 28.50 -5.64
N GLY A 428 -9.39 29.22 -5.17
CA GLY A 428 -8.32 29.74 -6.02
C GLY A 428 -7.31 28.72 -6.56
N GLU A 429 -7.14 27.55 -5.93
CA GLU A 429 -6.25 26.49 -6.43
C GLU A 429 -6.91 25.68 -7.56
N VAL A 430 -8.23 25.54 -7.52
CA VAL A 430 -9.01 24.89 -8.59
C VAL A 430 -8.97 25.74 -9.88
N GLU A 431 -9.01 27.07 -9.76
CA GLU A 431 -8.92 27.97 -10.92
C GLU A 431 -7.53 28.00 -11.56
N VAL A 432 -6.46 27.90 -10.77
CA VAL A 432 -5.09 27.86 -11.31
C VAL A 432 -4.84 26.55 -12.06
N ILE A 433 -5.35 25.42 -11.56
CA ILE A 433 -5.22 24.12 -12.24
C ILE A 433 -6.06 24.09 -13.52
N SER A 434 -7.26 24.66 -13.51
CA SER A 434 -8.11 24.76 -14.70
C SER A 434 -7.55 25.76 -15.73
N ALA A 435 -7.00 26.90 -15.30
CA ALA A 435 -6.37 27.89 -16.18
C ALA A 435 -5.07 27.36 -16.84
N VAL A 436 -4.26 26.59 -16.12
CA VAL A 436 -3.08 25.93 -16.69
C VAL A 436 -3.48 24.83 -17.68
N GLN A 437 -4.59 24.14 -17.45
CA GLN A 437 -5.15 23.15 -18.38
C GLN A 437 -5.75 23.80 -19.63
N GLU A 438 -6.41 24.93 -19.53
CA GLU A 438 -6.95 25.70 -20.66
C GLU A 438 -5.86 26.37 -21.49
N ALA A 439 -4.81 26.91 -20.86
CA ALA A 439 -3.66 27.47 -21.54
C ALA A 439 -2.86 26.43 -22.34
N SER A 440 -2.80 25.18 -21.86
CA SER A 440 -2.16 24.09 -22.62
C SER A 440 -3.00 23.57 -23.79
N SER A 441 -4.32 23.79 -23.78
CA SER A 441 -5.22 23.39 -24.87
C SER A 441 -5.38 24.45 -25.98
N SER A 442 -5.09 25.73 -25.70
CA SER A 442 -5.23 26.82 -26.64
C SER A 442 -3.98 27.09 -27.51
N SER A 443 -2.83 26.49 -27.16
CA SER A 443 -1.56 26.72 -27.91
C SER A 443 -1.40 25.86 -29.17
N SER A 444 -2.39 25.10 -29.61
CA SER A 444 -2.30 24.21 -30.79
C SER A 444 -2.95 24.74 -32.07
N ARG A 445 -3.26 26.06 -32.16
CA ARG A 445 -3.68 26.68 -33.42
C ARG A 445 -2.79 27.88 -33.74
N GLY A 446 -1.75 27.68 -34.55
CA GLY A 446 -1.00 28.78 -35.14
C GLY A 446 0.39 28.42 -35.65
N ARG A 447 0.48 28.03 -36.91
CA ARG A 447 1.54 28.22 -37.91
C ARG A 447 3.01 28.41 -37.47
N GLY A 448 3.88 27.56 -38.04
CA GLY A 448 5.05 28.01 -38.87
C GLY A 448 6.30 28.52 -38.16
N GLY A 449 7.37 27.75 -38.26
CA GLY A 449 8.73 28.19 -38.57
C GLY A 449 9.40 29.16 -37.60
N GLY A 450 10.42 28.65 -36.90
CA GLY A 450 11.40 29.51 -36.24
C GLY A 450 11.99 28.84 -34.97
N ASN A 451 13.20 28.31 -35.09
CA ASN A 451 14.02 27.93 -33.93
C ASN A 451 14.35 29.18 -33.10
N PRO A 452 14.08 29.23 -31.82
CA PRO A 452 14.74 30.17 -30.92
C PRO A 452 15.95 29.52 -30.26
N ALA A 453 17.10 30.16 -30.46
CA ALA A 453 18.34 29.89 -29.78
C ALA A 453 18.21 30.05 -28.26
N PHE A 454 18.74 29.11 -27.52
CA PHE A 454 18.87 29.19 -26.06
C PHE A 454 19.88 30.27 -25.68
N SER A 455 19.47 31.38 -25.08
CA SER A 455 20.34 32.28 -24.34
C SER A 455 20.27 31.93 -22.85
N SER A 456 21.42 31.53 -22.31
CA SER A 456 21.61 31.26 -20.88
C SER A 456 21.66 32.57 -20.10
N HIS A 457 20.68 32.86 -19.25
CA HIS A 457 20.82 33.87 -18.20
C HIS A 457 21.06 33.15 -16.84
N LYS A 458 22.30 33.34 -16.35
CA LYS A 458 22.70 33.03 -14.97
C LYS A 458 22.03 34.03 -14.02
N GLY A 459 21.26 33.53 -13.06
CA GLY A 459 20.80 34.24 -11.88
C GLY A 459 20.91 33.35 -10.68
N GLY A 460 22.08 33.31 -10.02
CA GLY A 460 22.29 32.58 -8.79
C GLY A 460 21.89 33.43 -7.58
N ILE A 461 21.06 32.86 -6.72
CA ILE A 461 20.81 33.35 -5.36
C ILE A 461 21.43 32.34 -4.40
N PHE A 462 22.68 32.58 -4.04
CA PHE A 462 23.29 32.18 -2.77
C PHE A 462 24.66 32.88 -2.66
N GLY A 463 24.70 33.97 -1.90
CA GLY A 463 25.92 34.67 -1.54
C GLY A 463 26.64 33.93 -0.41
N LEU A 464 27.81 33.39 -0.69
CA LEU A 464 28.84 33.05 0.30
C LEU A 464 30.02 34.03 0.12
N ARG A 465 30.16 34.94 1.07
CA ARG A 465 31.36 35.79 1.20
C ARG A 465 32.52 34.93 1.71
N SER A 466 33.55 34.74 0.89
CA SER A 466 34.86 34.30 1.34
C SER A 466 35.67 35.53 1.75
N ARG A 467 36.10 35.57 3.01
CA ARG A 467 37.19 36.49 3.47
C ARG A 467 38.53 35.87 3.06
N ARG A 468 39.29 36.59 2.25
CA ARG A 468 40.74 36.39 2.12
C ARG A 468 41.40 37.18 3.24
N HIS A 469 42.33 36.54 3.94
CA HIS A 469 43.36 37.18 4.71
C HIS A 469 44.65 37.19 3.90
N SER A 470 45.22 38.38 3.77
CA SER A 470 46.62 38.67 3.47
C SER A 470 47.50 38.19 4.61
#